data_a3f43dbd1489adfb94eef12dd92f01ba
#
_entry.id   a3f43dbd1489adfb94eef12dd92f01ba
#
_cell.length_a   1.000
_cell.length_b   1.000
_cell.length_c   1.000
_cell.angle_alpha   90.00
_cell.angle_beta   90.00
_cell.angle_gamma   90.00
#
_symmetry.space_group_name_H-M   'P 1'
#
loop_
_entity.id
_entity.type
_entity.pdbx_description
1 polymer ?
#
loop_
_entity_poly.entity_id
_entity_poly.type
_entity_poly.pdbx_seq_one_letter_code
_entity_poly.pdbx_strand_id
1 'polypeptide(L)'
;MHPGVYRVFADIALITHVTFVLFAVLGLVLILCGGVLGWRWTRNPLFRIMHLAGIGLVVFQVWLGISCPLTTLEMHLREKAGDSTYGGTFVAHWLHKLLFYQAPPWVFVVCYTLFGLAVVVSWIKFRPRPSGSDAEEAQSGFAQP
;
A
#
# COMPACT_ATOMS: atom_id res chain seq x y z
N MET A 1 15.93 -7.94 -27.61
CA MET A 1 16.46 -8.11 -26.24
C MET A 1 16.39 -9.58 -25.86
N HIS A 2 17.38 -10.07 -25.09
CA HIS A 2 17.42 -11.49 -24.67
C HIS A 2 16.23 -11.80 -23.73
N PRO A 3 15.55 -12.97 -23.84
CA PRO A 3 14.45 -13.34 -22.95
C PRO A 3 14.76 -13.18 -21.46
N GLY A 4 16.01 -13.42 -21.06
CA GLY A 4 16.46 -13.24 -19.68
C GLY A 4 16.35 -11.80 -19.15
N VAL A 5 16.50 -10.81 -20.02
CA VAL A 5 16.37 -9.38 -19.60
C VAL A 5 14.91 -9.05 -19.25
N TYR A 6 13.96 -9.57 -20.03
CA TYR A 6 12.53 -9.38 -19.75
C TYR A 6 12.13 -10.04 -18.41
N ARG A 7 12.69 -11.22 -18.09
CA ARG A 7 12.46 -11.89 -16.78
C ARG A 7 12.95 -11.05 -15.63
N VAL A 8 14.15 -10.48 -15.72
CA VAL A 8 14.69 -9.62 -14.65
C VAL A 8 13.80 -8.40 -14.42
N PHE A 9 13.33 -7.73 -15.47
CA PHE A 9 12.41 -6.60 -15.32
C PHE A 9 11.04 -7.03 -14.79
N ALA A 10 10.52 -8.20 -15.16
CA ALA A 10 9.30 -8.76 -14.61
C ALA A 10 9.44 -9.04 -13.11
N ASP A 11 10.56 -9.60 -12.68
CA ASP A 11 10.84 -9.88 -11.27
C ASP A 11 11.00 -8.59 -10.45
N ILE A 12 11.62 -7.55 -11.01
CA ILE A 12 11.69 -6.23 -10.38
C ILE A 12 10.29 -5.64 -10.21
N ALA A 13 9.43 -5.71 -11.24
CA ALA A 13 8.06 -5.23 -11.16
C ALA A 13 7.27 -6.00 -10.07
N LEU A 14 7.41 -7.31 -10.02
CA LEU A 14 6.80 -8.17 -9.01
C LEU A 14 7.27 -7.80 -7.59
N ILE A 15 8.58 -7.70 -7.36
CA ILE A 15 9.15 -7.33 -6.06
C ILE A 15 8.67 -5.94 -5.62
N THR A 16 8.64 -4.99 -6.55
CA THR A 16 8.12 -3.63 -6.28
C THR A 16 6.65 -3.68 -5.88
N HIS A 17 5.84 -4.48 -6.58
CA HIS A 17 4.43 -4.66 -6.25
C HIS A 17 4.23 -5.29 -4.87
N VAL A 18 4.95 -6.39 -4.57
CA VAL A 18 4.90 -7.05 -3.25
C VAL A 18 5.31 -6.09 -2.15
N THR A 19 6.39 -5.33 -2.35
CA THR A 19 6.86 -4.32 -1.39
C THR A 19 5.78 -3.25 -1.14
N PHE A 20 5.11 -2.80 -2.20
CA PHE A 20 4.01 -1.85 -2.08
C PHE A 20 2.82 -2.43 -1.30
N VAL A 21 2.42 -3.68 -1.56
CA VAL A 21 1.35 -4.36 -0.83
C VAL A 21 1.72 -4.52 0.65
N LEU A 22 2.96 -4.93 0.95
CA LEU A 22 3.45 -5.02 2.32
C LEU A 22 3.46 -3.64 3.01
N PHE A 23 3.93 -2.60 2.32
CA PHE A 23 3.88 -1.23 2.83
C PHE A 23 2.45 -0.80 3.15
N ALA A 24 1.47 -1.12 2.29
CA ALA A 24 0.07 -0.80 2.50
C ALA A 24 -0.51 -1.50 3.75
N VAL A 25 -0.31 -2.82 3.85
CA VAL A 25 -0.87 -3.62 4.96
C VAL A 25 -0.14 -3.35 6.26
N LEU A 26 1.19 -3.47 6.28
CA LEU A 26 1.99 -3.25 7.48
C LEU A 26 1.94 -1.78 7.92
N GLY A 27 1.88 -0.85 6.96
CA GLY A 27 1.71 0.58 7.25
C GLY A 27 0.44 0.85 8.04
N LEU A 28 -0.70 0.26 7.68
CA LEU A 28 -1.94 0.39 8.44
C LEU A 28 -1.80 -0.21 9.86
N VAL A 29 -1.24 -1.44 9.95
CA VAL A 29 -1.00 -2.10 11.25
C VAL A 29 -0.12 -1.22 12.16
N LEU A 30 0.98 -0.70 11.63
CA LEU A 30 1.90 0.16 12.37
C LEU A 30 1.25 1.49 12.78
N ILE A 31 0.40 2.08 11.94
CA ILE A 31 -0.36 3.29 12.26
C ILE A 31 -1.35 3.03 13.40
N LEU A 32 -2.07 1.91 13.36
CA LEU A 32 -3.03 1.56 14.39
C LEU A 32 -2.34 1.23 15.72
N CYS A 33 -1.34 0.35 15.69
CA CYS A 33 -0.56 -0.02 16.88
C CYS A 33 0.18 1.19 17.45
N GLY A 34 0.86 1.95 16.61
CA GLY A 34 1.59 3.14 17.01
C GLY A 34 0.69 4.26 17.52
N GLY A 35 -0.55 4.35 16.99
CA GLY A 35 -1.57 5.27 17.49
C GLY A 35 -2.01 4.94 18.93
N VAL A 36 -2.18 3.64 19.23
CA VAL A 36 -2.53 3.15 20.58
C VAL A 36 -1.34 3.21 21.53
N LEU A 37 -0.15 2.79 21.06
CA LEU A 37 1.08 2.77 21.88
C LEU A 37 1.78 4.14 21.99
N GLY A 38 1.25 5.18 21.33
CA GLY A 38 1.80 6.53 21.38
C GLY A 38 3.12 6.72 20.62
N TRP A 39 3.44 5.88 19.63
CA TRP A 39 4.67 5.98 18.85
C TRP A 39 4.70 7.27 18.02
N ARG A 40 5.68 8.12 18.28
CA ARG A 40 5.78 9.45 17.63
C ARG A 40 6.07 9.37 16.15
N TRP A 41 6.89 8.42 15.69
CA TRP A 41 7.26 8.28 14.30
C TRP A 41 6.10 7.87 13.38
N THR A 42 5.09 7.11 13.88
CA THR A 42 3.90 6.74 13.12
C THR A 42 2.95 7.93 12.89
N ARG A 43 3.17 9.04 13.59
CA ARG A 43 2.46 10.32 13.41
C ARG A 43 3.15 11.25 12.41
N ASN A 44 4.29 10.84 11.82
CA ASN A 44 4.96 11.62 10.79
C ASN A 44 3.98 11.89 9.62
N PRO A 45 3.74 13.17 9.27
CA PRO A 45 2.78 13.53 8.24
C PRO A 45 3.17 12.99 6.86
N LEU A 46 4.45 12.98 6.53
CA LEU A 46 4.93 12.47 5.24
C LEU A 46 4.61 10.98 5.06
N PHE A 47 4.93 10.15 6.07
CA PHE A 47 4.62 8.71 6.05
C PHE A 47 3.13 8.47 5.85
N ARG A 48 2.28 9.22 6.56
CA ARG A 48 0.83 9.07 6.51
C ARG A 48 0.22 9.55 5.20
N ILE A 49 0.74 10.66 4.63
CA ILE A 49 0.31 11.16 3.32
C ILE A 49 0.66 10.16 2.23
N MET A 50 1.90 9.64 2.23
CA MET A 50 2.34 8.63 1.26
C MET A 50 1.49 7.36 1.36
N HIS A 51 1.20 6.91 2.58
CA HIS A 51 0.35 5.75 2.81
C HIS A 51 -1.09 5.98 2.33
N LEU A 52 -1.70 7.12 2.68
CA LEU A 52 -3.06 7.48 2.25
C LEU A 52 -3.15 7.63 0.72
N ALA A 53 -2.17 8.29 0.10
CA ALA A 53 -2.12 8.45 -1.35
C ALA A 53 -1.99 7.10 -2.07
N GLY A 54 -1.12 6.21 -1.56
CA GLY A 54 -0.97 4.85 -2.11
C GLY A 54 -2.26 4.04 -2.05
N ILE A 55 -2.93 4.04 -0.89
CA ILE A 55 -4.21 3.33 -0.73
C ILE A 55 -5.32 3.98 -1.55
N GLY A 56 -5.39 5.31 -1.60
CA GLY A 56 -6.35 6.05 -2.43
C GLY A 56 -6.22 5.69 -3.91
N LEU A 57 -5.00 5.57 -4.41
CA LEU A 57 -4.73 5.12 -5.78
C LEU A 57 -5.25 3.70 -6.03
N VAL A 58 -4.99 2.76 -5.10
CA VAL A 58 -5.48 1.38 -5.24
C VAL A 58 -7.00 1.31 -5.24
N VAL A 59 -7.65 1.97 -4.30
CA VAL A 59 -9.13 2.01 -4.23
C VAL A 59 -9.71 2.59 -5.52
N PHE A 60 -9.14 3.68 -6.01
CA PHE A 60 -9.57 4.32 -7.25
C PHE A 60 -9.43 3.38 -8.46
N GLN A 61 -8.30 2.68 -8.61
CA GLN A 61 -8.09 1.70 -9.69
C GLN A 61 -9.11 0.56 -9.63
N VAL A 62 -9.37 0.02 -8.43
CA VAL A 62 -10.32 -1.07 -8.24
C VAL A 62 -11.75 -0.64 -8.60
N TRP A 63 -12.14 0.58 -8.28
CA TRP A 63 -13.46 1.14 -8.64
C TRP A 63 -13.63 1.32 -10.15
N LEU A 64 -12.55 1.65 -10.84
CA LEU A 64 -12.54 1.76 -12.31
C LEU A 64 -12.41 0.39 -13.01
N GLY A 65 -12.25 -0.72 -12.26
CA GLY A 65 -11.99 -2.03 -12.82
C GLY A 65 -10.63 -2.16 -13.51
N ILE A 66 -9.70 -1.26 -13.20
CA ILE A 66 -8.36 -1.24 -13.80
C ILE A 66 -7.41 -2.07 -12.94
N SER A 67 -6.72 -3.02 -13.58
CA SER A 67 -5.66 -3.78 -12.92
C SER A 67 -4.47 -2.88 -12.57
N CYS A 68 -3.78 -3.21 -11.48
CA CYS A 68 -2.59 -2.47 -11.08
C CYS A 68 -1.57 -2.40 -12.22
N PRO A 69 -1.05 -1.20 -12.57
CA PRO A 69 -0.10 -1.06 -13.67
C PRO A 69 1.19 -1.88 -13.47
N LEU A 70 1.63 -2.10 -12.24
CA LEU A 70 2.78 -2.97 -11.94
C LEU A 70 2.50 -4.44 -12.29
N THR A 71 1.28 -4.92 -12.00
CA THR A 71 0.86 -6.28 -12.37
C THR A 71 0.76 -6.42 -13.89
N THR A 72 0.18 -5.44 -14.56
CA THR A 72 0.05 -5.43 -16.04
C THR A 72 1.43 -5.40 -16.69
N LEU A 73 2.35 -4.59 -16.17
CA LEU A 73 3.73 -4.51 -16.64
C LEU A 73 4.48 -5.83 -16.46
N GLU A 74 4.38 -6.44 -15.28
CA GLU A 74 4.98 -7.76 -15.01
C GLU A 74 4.50 -8.82 -15.99
N MET A 75 3.18 -8.93 -16.17
CA MET A 75 2.58 -9.92 -17.08
C MET A 75 3.04 -9.71 -18.52
N HIS A 76 3.08 -8.46 -18.98
CA HIS A 76 3.54 -8.14 -20.34
C HIS A 76 5.03 -8.47 -20.56
N LEU A 77 5.85 -8.25 -19.54
CA LEU A 77 7.27 -8.62 -19.59
C LEU A 77 7.47 -10.13 -19.57
N ARG A 78 6.70 -10.88 -18.79
CA ARG A 78 6.73 -12.35 -18.77
C ARG A 78 6.28 -12.93 -20.12
N GLU A 79 5.23 -12.39 -20.72
CA GLU A 79 4.77 -12.77 -22.06
C GLU A 79 5.89 -12.58 -23.09
N LYS A 80 6.59 -11.44 -23.08
CA LYS A 80 7.74 -11.19 -23.96
C LYS A 80 8.94 -12.10 -23.70
N ALA A 81 9.05 -12.64 -22.49
CA ALA A 81 10.05 -13.63 -22.12
C ALA A 81 9.69 -15.06 -22.57
N GLY A 82 8.44 -15.28 -23.04
CA GLY A 82 7.91 -16.61 -23.37
C GLY A 82 7.48 -17.42 -22.14
N ASP A 83 7.30 -16.76 -20.98
CA ASP A 83 6.84 -17.40 -19.75
C ASP A 83 5.30 -17.44 -19.71
N SER A 84 4.75 -18.40 -18.93
CA SER A 84 3.30 -18.44 -18.66
C SER A 84 2.87 -17.25 -17.81
N THR A 85 1.79 -16.59 -18.24
CA THR A 85 1.18 -15.47 -17.51
C THR A 85 -0.07 -15.94 -16.75
N TYR A 86 -0.45 -15.20 -15.71
CA TYR A 86 -1.67 -15.45 -14.94
C TYR A 86 -2.71 -14.37 -15.23
N GLY A 87 -4.01 -14.75 -15.22
CA GLY A 87 -5.11 -13.81 -15.41
C GLY A 87 -5.56 -13.16 -14.09
N GLY A 88 -6.02 -11.91 -14.18
CA GLY A 88 -6.59 -11.19 -13.04
C GLY A 88 -5.60 -10.34 -12.24
N THR A 89 -6.01 -9.90 -11.04
CA THR A 89 -5.15 -9.13 -10.16
C THR A 89 -4.15 -10.03 -9.42
N PHE A 90 -3.01 -9.47 -9.02
CA PHE A 90 -1.99 -10.17 -8.23
C PHE A 90 -2.58 -10.83 -6.97
N VAL A 91 -3.39 -10.08 -6.23
CA VAL A 91 -4.03 -10.58 -5.00
C VAL A 91 -5.02 -11.70 -5.31
N ALA A 92 -5.82 -11.57 -6.38
CA ALA A 92 -6.76 -12.62 -6.79
C ALA A 92 -6.03 -13.90 -7.20
N HIS A 93 -4.93 -13.80 -7.95
CA HIS A 93 -4.11 -14.94 -8.34
C HIS A 93 -3.55 -15.70 -7.12
N TRP A 94 -2.94 -14.98 -6.18
CA TRP A 94 -2.37 -15.59 -4.98
C TRP A 94 -3.44 -16.13 -4.04
N LEU A 95 -4.58 -15.45 -3.91
CA LEU A 95 -5.71 -15.92 -3.12
C LEU A 95 -6.30 -17.21 -3.70
N HIS A 96 -6.46 -17.27 -5.03
CA HIS A 96 -6.89 -18.49 -5.74
C HIS A 96 -5.89 -19.63 -5.52
N LYS A 97 -4.59 -19.37 -5.65
CA LYS A 97 -3.53 -20.37 -5.47
C LYS A 97 -3.44 -20.89 -4.04
N LEU A 98 -3.65 -20.02 -3.05
CA LEU A 98 -3.48 -20.35 -1.62
C LEU A 98 -4.76 -20.99 -1.04
N LEU A 99 -5.94 -20.53 -1.43
CA LEU A 99 -7.21 -20.90 -0.85
C LEU A 99 -8.12 -21.68 -1.81
N PHE A 100 -7.70 -21.93 -3.04
CA PHE A 100 -8.53 -22.48 -4.13
C PHE A 100 -9.89 -21.78 -4.30
N TYR A 101 -9.97 -20.50 -3.90
CA TYR A 101 -11.21 -19.73 -3.87
C TYR A 101 -11.23 -18.70 -4.98
N GLN A 102 -12.23 -18.79 -5.87
CA GLN A 102 -12.50 -17.79 -6.92
C GLN A 102 -13.48 -16.76 -6.38
N ALA A 103 -12.94 -15.70 -5.75
CA ALA A 103 -13.77 -14.60 -5.27
C ALA A 103 -14.30 -13.76 -6.45
N PRO A 104 -15.61 -13.44 -6.48
CA PRO A 104 -16.15 -12.55 -7.50
C PRO A 104 -15.54 -11.14 -7.37
N PRO A 105 -15.45 -10.38 -8.48
CA PRO A 105 -14.77 -9.06 -8.51
C PRO A 105 -15.29 -8.06 -7.47
N TRP A 106 -16.58 -8.08 -7.14
CA TRP A 106 -17.17 -7.18 -6.16
C TRP A 106 -16.61 -7.37 -4.74
N VAL A 107 -16.17 -8.58 -4.39
CA VAL A 107 -15.54 -8.85 -3.07
C VAL A 107 -14.27 -8.04 -2.91
N PHE A 108 -13.46 -7.95 -3.98
CA PHE A 108 -12.25 -7.14 -3.96
C PHE A 108 -12.57 -5.65 -3.82
N VAL A 109 -13.60 -5.15 -4.53
CA VAL A 109 -14.05 -3.76 -4.41
C VAL A 109 -14.44 -3.45 -2.96
N VAL A 110 -15.22 -4.32 -2.31
CA VAL A 110 -15.64 -4.13 -0.92
C VAL A 110 -14.44 -4.18 0.03
N CYS A 111 -13.57 -5.18 -0.10
CA CYS A 111 -12.39 -5.31 0.77
C CYS A 111 -11.45 -4.11 0.67
N TYR A 112 -11.12 -3.65 -0.54
CA TYR A 112 -10.25 -2.49 -0.72
C TYR A 112 -10.92 -1.19 -0.25
N THR A 113 -12.23 -1.04 -0.42
CA THR A 113 -12.97 0.12 0.08
C THR A 113 -12.99 0.14 1.61
N LEU A 114 -13.26 -0.98 2.26
CA LEU A 114 -13.21 -1.09 3.73
C LEU A 114 -11.80 -0.82 4.27
N PHE A 115 -10.78 -1.32 3.58
CA PHE A 115 -9.39 -1.03 3.94
C PHE A 115 -9.07 0.46 3.81
N GLY A 116 -9.49 1.09 2.70
CA GLY A 116 -9.35 2.54 2.50
C GLY A 116 -10.07 3.37 3.58
N LEU A 117 -11.29 2.97 3.94
CA LEU A 117 -12.04 3.59 5.04
C LEU A 117 -11.30 3.46 6.38
N ALA A 118 -10.73 2.30 6.68
CA ALA A 118 -9.93 2.10 7.89
C ALA A 118 -8.71 3.04 7.94
N VAL A 119 -8.06 3.28 6.78
CA VAL A 119 -6.96 4.25 6.67
C VAL A 119 -7.45 5.66 6.94
N VAL A 120 -8.58 6.09 6.36
CA VAL A 120 -9.17 7.42 6.58
C VAL A 120 -9.58 7.60 8.04
N VAL A 121 -10.26 6.61 8.64
CA VAL A 121 -10.65 6.64 10.06
C VAL A 121 -9.42 6.74 10.96
N SER A 122 -8.35 5.98 10.66
CA SER A 122 -7.09 6.08 11.41
C SER A 122 -6.45 7.46 11.30
N TRP A 123 -6.60 8.12 10.16
CA TRP A 123 -6.13 9.50 9.96
C TRP A 123 -6.88 10.49 10.84
N ILE A 124 -8.20 10.38 10.90
CA ILE A 124 -9.06 11.28 11.72
C ILE A 124 -8.80 11.05 13.21
N LYS A 125 -8.71 9.77 13.64
CA LYS A 125 -8.55 9.39 15.04
C LYS A 125 -7.16 9.71 15.60
N PHE A 126 -6.12 9.47 14.80
CA PHE A 126 -4.72 9.70 15.17
C PHE A 126 -4.12 10.82 14.32
N ARG A 127 -4.49 12.06 14.56
CA ARG A 127 -4.02 13.22 13.78
C ARG A 127 -2.49 13.25 13.67
N PRO A 128 -1.93 13.46 12.46
CA PRO A 128 -0.50 13.67 12.32
C PRO A 128 -0.09 14.94 13.04
N ARG A 129 1.06 14.89 13.76
CA ARG A 129 1.67 16.06 14.38
C ARG A 129 3.00 16.31 13.70
N PRO A 130 3.28 17.54 13.21
CA PRO A 130 4.61 17.88 12.69
C PRO A 130 5.64 17.73 13.81
N SER A 131 6.80 17.15 13.47
CA SER A 131 7.89 16.85 14.42
C SER A 131 8.54 18.07 15.09
N GLY A 132 8.16 19.30 14.70
CA GLY A 132 8.75 20.54 15.17
C GLY A 132 8.01 21.22 16.34
N SER A 133 6.77 20.86 16.62
CA SER A 133 5.96 21.54 17.65
C SER A 133 6.45 21.32 19.08
N ASP A 134 7.14 20.19 19.33
CA ASP A 134 7.65 19.86 20.67
C ASP A 134 8.93 20.61 21.04
N ALA A 135 9.71 21.07 20.01
CA ALA A 135 10.93 21.87 20.24
C ALA A 135 10.57 23.31 20.59
N GLU A 136 9.47 23.81 20.05
CA GLU A 136 8.98 25.18 20.31
C GLU A 136 8.29 25.29 21.67
N GLU A 137 7.53 24.26 22.11
CA GLU A 137 6.96 24.19 23.45
C GLU A 137 8.05 24.04 24.53
N ALA A 138 9.10 23.25 24.27
CA ALA A 138 10.23 23.12 25.20
C ALA A 138 11.03 24.42 25.34
N GLN A 139 11.16 25.21 24.29
CA GLN A 139 11.86 26.51 24.34
C GLN A 139 11.00 27.61 25.00
N SER A 140 9.68 27.59 24.81
CA SER A 140 8.79 28.55 25.42
C SER A 140 8.64 28.34 26.92
N GLY A 141 8.72 27.06 27.40
CA GLY A 141 8.70 26.72 28.81
C GLY A 141 9.96 27.16 29.59
N PHE A 142 11.10 27.36 28.91
CA PHE A 142 12.35 27.83 29.52
C PHE A 142 12.50 29.36 29.56
N ALA A 143 11.63 30.08 28.84
CA ALA A 143 11.70 31.53 28.68
C ALA A 143 10.75 32.33 29.60
N GLN A 144 10.09 31.68 30.58
CA GLN A 144 9.30 32.39 31.59
C GLN A 144 10.13 32.56 32.86
N PRO A 145 10.39 33.81 33.31
CA PRO A 145 11.11 34.11 34.54
C PRO A 145 10.30 33.78 35.81
#